data_0feaa5ccc50983989d0b44b542af1fe3
#
_entry.id   0feaa5ccc50983989d0b44b542af1fe3
#
_cell.length_a   1.000
_cell.length_b   1.000
_cell.length_c   1.000
_cell.angle_alpha   90.00
_cell.angle_beta   90.00
_cell.angle_gamma   90.00
#
_symmetry.space_group_name_H-M   'P 1'
#
loop_
_entity.id
_entity.type
_entity.pdbx_description
1 polymer ?
#
loop_
_entity_poly.entity_id
_entity_poly.type
_entity_poly.pdbx_seq_one_letter_code
_entity_poly.pdbx_strand_id
1 'polypeptide(L)'
;MDNKKLEIIIKALDDKKATNIEALNVSGQTSIADYFIIASCQSTVQVKACADEVEEKMQESGFELHHSEGYRGGSWILLDYGDMIVHVMQQEMREFYALEHLWDDAGEKKQEK
;
A
#
# COMPACT_ATOMS: atom_id res chain seq x y z
N MET A 1 14.13 -1.12 -15.10
CA MET A 1 13.96 0.15 -14.36
C MET A 1 14.12 -0.09 -12.88
N ASP A 2 14.97 0.69 -12.28
CA ASP A 2 15.21 0.57 -10.86
C ASP A 2 14.08 1.21 -10.07
N ASN A 3 13.47 0.46 -9.17
CA ASN A 3 12.37 0.98 -8.39
C ASN A 3 12.70 0.86 -6.91
N LYS A 4 13.63 1.67 -6.48
CA LYS A 4 14.14 1.59 -5.13
C LYS A 4 13.06 1.84 -4.07
N LYS A 5 12.15 2.78 -4.33
CA LYS A 5 11.05 3.03 -3.41
C LYS A 5 10.24 1.76 -3.18
N LEU A 6 9.90 1.09 -4.28
CA LEU A 6 9.08 -0.12 -4.19
C LEU A 6 9.76 -1.19 -3.38
N GLU A 7 11.05 -1.38 -3.62
CA GLU A 7 11.82 -2.39 -2.88
C GLU A 7 11.85 -2.10 -1.39
N ILE A 8 12.05 -0.84 -1.03
CA ILE A 8 12.11 -0.44 0.37
C ILE A 8 10.78 -0.68 1.05
N ILE A 9 9.69 -0.30 0.38
CA ILE A 9 8.35 -0.45 0.95
C ILE A 9 8.02 -1.91 1.18
N ILE A 10 8.28 -2.75 0.17
CA ILE A 10 7.97 -4.17 0.28
C ILE A 10 8.79 -4.83 1.39
N LYS A 11 10.08 -4.49 1.46
CA LYS A 11 10.92 -5.07 2.49
C LYS A 11 10.47 -4.65 3.88
N ALA A 12 10.10 -3.39 4.05
CA ALA A 12 9.64 -2.91 5.34
C ALA A 12 8.39 -3.63 5.79
N LEU A 13 7.45 -3.82 4.86
CA LEU A 13 6.22 -4.53 5.18
C LEU A 13 6.50 -5.98 5.53
N ASP A 14 7.39 -6.61 4.79
CA ASP A 14 7.74 -8.01 5.03
C ASP A 14 8.45 -8.17 6.37
N ASP A 15 9.32 -7.22 6.71
CA ASP A 15 10.04 -7.26 7.99
C ASP A 15 9.08 -7.26 9.18
N LYS A 16 7.92 -6.65 9.02
CA LYS A 16 6.92 -6.59 10.08
C LYS A 16 5.82 -7.62 9.90
N LYS A 17 6.06 -8.62 9.07
CA LYS A 17 5.19 -9.79 8.92
C LYS A 17 3.86 -9.51 8.26
N ALA A 18 3.75 -8.44 7.49
CA ALA A 18 2.55 -8.23 6.69
C ALA A 18 2.41 -9.38 5.69
N THR A 19 1.17 -9.69 5.33
CA THR A 19 0.89 -10.77 4.41
C THR A 19 0.22 -10.25 3.16
N ASN A 20 0.20 -11.07 2.11
CA ASN A 20 -0.45 -10.73 0.84
C ASN A 20 -0.02 -9.37 0.33
N ILE A 21 1.29 -9.12 0.34
CA ILE A 21 1.84 -7.86 -0.13
C ILE A 21 1.77 -7.87 -1.65
N GLU A 22 1.05 -6.91 -2.21
CA GLU A 22 0.89 -6.79 -3.66
C GLU A 22 1.24 -5.40 -4.11
N ALA A 23 1.97 -5.32 -5.22
CA ALA A 23 2.30 -4.06 -5.86
C ALA A 23 1.57 -4.03 -7.19
N LEU A 24 0.64 -3.10 -7.34
CA LEU A 24 -0.19 -2.99 -8.52
C LEU A 24 0.24 -1.78 -9.33
N ASN A 25 0.58 -2.00 -10.59
CA ASN A 25 0.91 -0.90 -11.48
C ASN A 25 -0.41 -0.30 -11.98
N VAL A 26 -0.72 0.90 -11.53
CA VAL A 26 -1.97 1.55 -11.87
C VAL A 26 -1.76 2.79 -12.76
N SER A 27 -0.56 2.94 -13.30
CA SER A 27 -0.24 4.14 -14.08
C SER A 27 -1.10 4.27 -15.32
N GLY A 28 -1.63 3.18 -15.82
CA GLY A 28 -2.49 3.22 -16.98
C GLY A 28 -3.97 3.48 -16.67
N GLN A 29 -4.36 3.43 -15.40
CA GLN A 29 -5.74 3.58 -14.99
C GLN A 29 -6.01 4.85 -14.20
N THR A 30 -4.98 5.50 -13.70
CA THR A 30 -5.17 6.70 -12.89
C THR A 30 -3.96 7.60 -13.02
N SER A 31 -4.18 8.90 -12.86
CA SER A 31 -3.10 9.86 -12.83
C SER A 31 -2.65 10.17 -11.39
N ILE A 32 -3.26 9.54 -10.39
CA ILE A 32 -2.95 9.81 -9.00
C ILE A 32 -1.61 9.22 -8.61
N ALA A 33 -1.33 8.00 -9.05
CA ALA A 33 -0.10 7.32 -8.68
C ALA A 33 0.24 6.31 -9.74
N ASP A 34 1.50 5.86 -9.73
CA ASP A 34 1.96 4.79 -10.63
C ASP A 34 1.74 3.42 -10.01
N TYR A 35 1.86 3.32 -8.69
CA TYR A 35 1.73 2.05 -7.99
C TYR A 35 0.86 2.19 -6.76
N PHE A 36 0.05 1.18 -6.52
CA PHE A 36 -0.59 0.94 -5.23
C PHE A 36 0.10 -0.27 -4.63
N ILE A 37 0.52 -0.17 -3.38
CA ILE A 37 1.06 -1.30 -2.65
C ILE A 37 0.08 -1.61 -1.53
N ILE A 38 -0.43 -2.83 -1.50
CA ILE A 38 -1.45 -3.23 -0.54
C ILE A 38 -0.91 -4.40 0.29
N ALA A 39 -1.05 -4.30 1.59
CA ALA A 39 -0.58 -5.34 2.49
C ALA A 39 -1.60 -5.58 3.59
N SER A 40 -1.67 -6.81 4.07
CA SER A 40 -2.62 -7.22 5.08
C SER A 40 -1.93 -7.47 6.40
N CYS A 41 -2.61 -7.13 7.49
CA CYS A 41 -2.13 -7.37 8.85
C CYS A 41 -3.27 -7.93 9.67
N GLN A 42 -2.93 -8.54 10.81
CA GLN A 42 -3.93 -9.20 11.63
C GLN A 42 -4.52 -8.30 12.71
N SER A 43 -3.82 -7.25 13.08
CA SER A 43 -4.27 -6.37 14.15
C SER A 43 -3.94 -4.93 13.82
N THR A 44 -4.62 -4.01 14.52
CA THR A 44 -4.32 -2.59 14.36
C THR A 44 -2.90 -2.29 14.83
N VAL A 45 -2.42 -3.01 15.83
CA VAL A 45 -1.04 -2.83 16.31
C VAL A 45 -0.07 -3.18 15.19
N GLN A 46 -0.30 -4.28 14.48
CA GLN A 46 0.57 -4.66 13.39
C GLN A 46 0.48 -3.69 12.22
N VAL A 47 -0.72 -3.19 11.92
CA VAL A 47 -0.89 -2.21 10.87
C VAL A 47 -0.04 -0.97 11.14
N LYS A 48 -0.09 -0.49 12.39
CA LYS A 48 0.70 0.68 12.75
C LYS A 48 2.19 0.40 12.71
N ALA A 49 2.60 -0.80 13.17
CA ALA A 49 4.01 -1.17 13.12
C ALA A 49 4.52 -1.20 11.69
N CYS A 50 3.72 -1.74 10.77
CA CYS A 50 4.09 -1.78 9.36
C CYS A 50 4.22 -0.37 8.79
N ALA A 51 3.26 0.49 9.08
CA ALA A 51 3.30 1.87 8.59
C ALA A 51 4.53 2.59 9.13
N ASP A 52 4.82 2.42 10.42
CA ASP A 52 5.98 3.05 11.03
C ASP A 52 7.27 2.59 10.38
N GLU A 53 7.37 1.31 10.09
CA GLU A 53 8.57 0.77 9.48
C GLU A 53 8.77 1.31 8.06
N VAL A 54 7.68 1.39 7.29
CA VAL A 54 7.76 1.96 5.94
C VAL A 54 8.24 3.40 6.02
N GLU A 55 7.65 4.20 6.92
CA GLU A 55 8.03 5.59 7.03
C GLU A 55 9.49 5.74 7.43
N GLU A 56 9.94 4.93 8.38
CA GLU A 56 11.32 5.02 8.85
C GLU A 56 12.29 4.68 7.74
N LYS A 57 12.06 3.57 7.04
CA LYS A 57 12.99 3.14 6.00
C LYS A 57 12.99 4.06 4.80
N MET A 58 11.83 4.59 4.45
CA MET A 58 11.75 5.54 3.35
C MET A 58 12.49 6.83 3.71
N GLN A 59 12.31 7.30 4.94
CA GLN A 59 12.99 8.52 5.37
C GLN A 59 14.51 8.33 5.37
N GLU A 60 14.98 7.18 5.85
CA GLU A 60 16.40 6.90 5.86
C GLU A 60 16.98 6.92 4.45
N SER A 61 16.18 6.59 3.47
CA SER A 61 16.61 6.56 2.08
C SER A 61 16.36 7.87 1.34
N GLY A 62 15.85 8.88 2.04
CA GLY A 62 15.68 10.20 1.44
C GLY A 62 14.35 10.40 0.74
N PHE A 63 13.39 9.51 0.92
CA PHE A 63 12.07 9.65 0.30
C PHE A 63 11.09 10.24 1.28
N GLU A 64 10.43 11.30 0.87
CA GLU A 64 9.58 12.09 1.75
C GLU A 64 8.13 11.65 1.66
N LEU A 65 7.50 11.48 2.83
CA LEU A 65 6.08 11.18 2.91
C LEU A 65 5.30 12.46 2.64
N HIS A 66 4.40 12.42 1.66
CA HIS A 66 3.60 13.58 1.31
C HIS A 66 2.36 13.70 2.20
N HIS A 67 1.74 12.58 2.53
CA HIS A 67 0.49 12.61 3.25
C HIS A 67 0.21 11.21 3.82
N SER A 68 -0.42 11.16 4.99
CA SER A 68 -0.85 9.89 5.54
C SER A 68 -2.21 10.06 6.18
N GLU A 69 -2.98 8.97 6.20
CA GLU A 69 -4.30 8.94 6.80
C GLU A 69 -4.54 7.63 7.50
N GLY A 70 -5.39 7.68 8.52
CA GLY A 70 -5.89 6.47 9.16
C GLY A 70 -5.03 5.91 10.27
N TYR A 71 -3.93 6.58 10.62
CA TYR A 71 -3.02 6.03 11.61
C TYR A 71 -3.70 5.82 12.96
N ARG A 72 -4.50 6.78 13.38
CA ARG A 72 -5.13 6.69 14.70
C ARG A 72 -6.03 5.46 14.81
N GLY A 73 -6.85 5.22 13.80
CA GLY A 73 -7.74 4.07 13.82
C GLY A 73 -7.02 2.76 13.66
N GLY A 74 -6.03 2.73 12.79
CA GLY A 74 -5.18 1.55 12.63
C GLY A 74 -5.76 0.41 11.85
N SER A 75 -6.98 0.51 11.32
CA SER A 75 -7.50 -0.57 10.51
C SER A 75 -7.12 -0.42 9.04
N TRP A 76 -6.82 0.78 8.61
CA TRP A 76 -6.43 1.04 7.23
C TRP A 76 -5.61 2.32 7.24
N ILE A 77 -4.29 2.19 7.06
CA ILE A 77 -3.40 3.34 7.01
C ILE A 77 -2.95 3.53 5.57
N LEU A 78 -3.07 4.76 5.09
CA LEU A 78 -2.65 5.14 3.76
C LEU A 78 -1.41 6.01 3.86
N LEU A 79 -0.37 5.67 3.10
CA LEU A 79 0.87 6.44 3.05
C LEU A 79 1.10 6.88 1.60
N ASP A 80 1.07 8.18 1.38
CA ASP A 80 1.17 8.75 0.04
C ASP A 80 2.60 9.26 -0.18
N TYR A 81 3.31 8.63 -1.09
CA TYR A 81 4.67 9.02 -1.45
C TYR A 81 4.74 9.64 -2.85
N GLY A 82 3.60 10.12 -3.34
CA GLY A 82 3.55 10.76 -4.65
C GLY A 82 3.23 9.78 -5.75
N ASP A 83 4.25 9.12 -6.28
CA ASP A 83 4.05 8.13 -7.32
C ASP A 83 3.65 6.77 -6.78
N MET A 84 3.70 6.58 -5.48
CA MET A 84 3.32 5.31 -4.85
C MET A 84 2.45 5.59 -3.65
N ILE A 85 1.38 4.83 -3.52
CA ILE A 85 0.48 4.91 -2.38
C ILE A 85 0.46 3.55 -1.71
N VAL A 86 0.77 3.53 -0.42
CA VAL A 86 0.82 2.29 0.35
C VAL A 86 -0.44 2.17 1.18
N HIS A 87 -1.11 1.04 1.07
CA HIS A 87 -2.29 0.72 1.85
C HIS A 87 -1.95 -0.42 2.79
N VAL A 88 -1.92 -0.14 4.08
CA VAL A 88 -1.69 -1.18 5.09
C VAL A 88 -3.01 -1.38 5.79
N MET A 89 -3.59 -2.56 5.66
CA MET A 89 -4.96 -2.81 6.08
C MET A 89 -5.06 -4.05 6.93
N GLN A 90 -6.00 -4.03 7.89
CA GLN A 90 -6.36 -5.28 8.54
C GLN A 90 -6.99 -6.20 7.49
N GLN A 91 -6.81 -7.50 7.67
CA GLN A 91 -7.27 -8.47 6.71
C GLN A 91 -8.77 -8.30 6.40
N GLU A 92 -9.57 -8.05 7.42
CA GLU A 92 -11.00 -7.90 7.24
C GLU A 92 -11.34 -6.70 6.36
N MET A 93 -10.62 -5.59 6.56
CA MET A 93 -10.85 -4.39 5.76
C MET A 93 -10.47 -4.63 4.30
N ARG A 94 -9.37 -5.34 4.09
CA ARG A 94 -8.93 -5.62 2.73
C ARG A 94 -9.95 -6.45 1.98
N GLU A 95 -10.50 -7.45 2.65
CA GLU A 95 -11.51 -8.30 2.04
C GLU A 95 -12.78 -7.52 1.75
N PHE A 96 -13.16 -6.63 2.66
CA PHE A 96 -14.38 -5.87 2.50
C PHE A 96 -14.30 -4.90 1.32
N TYR A 97 -13.18 -4.18 1.21
CA TYR A 97 -13.06 -3.17 0.16
C TYR A 97 -12.49 -3.72 -1.13
N ALA A 98 -11.67 -4.77 -1.05
CA ALA A 98 -11.15 -5.46 -2.24
C ALA A 98 -10.51 -4.48 -3.23
N LEU A 99 -9.64 -3.61 -2.72
CA LEU A 99 -9.03 -2.57 -3.54
C LEU A 99 -8.30 -3.12 -4.75
N GLU A 100 -7.64 -4.26 -4.59
CA GLU A 100 -6.88 -4.84 -5.68
C GLU A 100 -7.76 -5.25 -6.85
N HIS A 101 -9.02 -5.54 -6.59
CA HIS A 101 -9.93 -5.95 -7.65
C HIS A 101 -10.53 -4.78 -8.40
N LEU A 102 -10.48 -3.60 -7.82
CA LEU A 102 -10.98 -2.41 -8.47
C LEU A 102 -10.28 -2.18 -9.79
N TRP A 103 -8.96 -2.34 -9.78
CA TRP A 103 -8.15 -2.10 -10.98
C TRP A 103 -8.19 -3.28 -11.94
N ASP A 104 -8.38 -4.47 -11.42
CA ASP A 104 -8.54 -5.65 -12.28
C ASP A 104 -9.75 -5.48 -13.18
N ASP A 105 -10.86 -5.09 -12.59
CA ASP A 105 -12.10 -4.92 -13.38
C ASP A 105 -11.92 -3.82 -14.43
N ALA A 106 -11.30 -2.73 -14.04
CA ALA A 106 -11.09 -1.64 -14.96
C ALA A 106 -10.19 -2.06 -16.11
N GLY A 107 -9.20 -2.87 -15.81
CA GLY A 107 -8.26 -3.31 -16.82
C GLY A 107 -8.84 -4.29 -17.78
N GLU A 108 -9.83 -5.00 -17.38
CA GLU A 108 -10.47 -5.96 -18.22
C GLU A 108 -11.59 -5.38 -19.02
N LYS A 109 -12.13 -4.68 -18.78
CA LYS A 109 -12.99 -4.20 -19.44
C LYS A 109 -14.09 -4.60 -19.60
N LYS A 110 -14.21 -4.65 -19.16
CA LYS A 110 -14.87 -5.05 -19.14
C LYS A 110 -15.75 -5.80 -18.64
N GLN A 111 -15.88 -6.30 -18.31
CA GLN A 111 -16.60 -7.22 -18.02
C GLN A 111 -17.65 -7.20 -17.31
N GLU A 112 -17.80 -7.28 -17.21
CA GLU A 112 -18.61 -7.57 -16.75
C GLU A 112 -19.27 -7.40 -16.00
N LYS A 113 -19.51 -7.00 -15.68
CA LYS A 113 -20.13 -6.97 -14.94
C LYS A 113 -20.67 -6.49 -14.62
#